data_1d846f59c58e5a04c2790ae4ae076dc3
#
_entry.id   1d846f59c58e5a04c2790ae4ae076dc3
#
_cell.length_a   1.000
_cell.length_b   1.000
_cell.length_c   1.000
_cell.angle_alpha   90.00
_cell.angle_beta   90.00
_cell.angle_gamma   90.00
#
_symmetry.space_group_name_H-M   'P 1'
#
loop_
_entity.id
_entity.type
_entity.pdbx_description
1 polymer ?
#
loop_
_entity_poly.entity_id
_entity_poly.type
_entity_poly.pdbx_seq_one_letter_code
_entity_poly.pdbx_strand_id
1 'polypeptide(L)'
;MNTKTRKIIGYSLTGLIGFILTASGLFKLSGGNEELIAAVGSQTNLMGLGLLELCITLLLIPRKTGKIGVYLAMCYMAGAIAVHFVALQPIATTVSIEILIWVCGYFRYPELFSSKKIAD
;
A
#
# COMPACT_ATOMS: atom_id res chain seq x y z
N MET A 1 -7.56 23.89 -4.75
CA MET A 1 -6.13 23.50 -4.73
C MET A 1 -5.60 23.43 -6.16
N ASN A 2 -4.47 24.03 -6.42
CA ASN A 2 -3.95 24.06 -7.77
C ASN A 2 -3.31 22.69 -8.12
N THR A 3 -3.15 22.44 -9.42
CA THR A 3 -2.62 21.17 -9.93
C THR A 3 -1.20 20.89 -9.46
N LYS A 4 -0.36 21.92 -9.33
CA LYS A 4 1.02 21.78 -8.89
C LYS A 4 1.09 21.29 -7.45
N THR A 5 0.30 21.91 -6.55
CA THR A 5 0.25 21.53 -5.13
C THR A 5 -0.26 20.09 -4.98
N ARG A 6 -1.30 19.74 -5.73
CA ARG A 6 -1.84 18.38 -5.72
C ARG A 6 -0.78 17.35 -6.11
N LYS A 7 -0.02 17.62 -7.17
CA LYS A 7 1.05 16.71 -7.61
C LYS A 7 2.13 16.56 -6.56
N ILE A 8 2.54 17.66 -5.94
CA ILE A 8 3.58 17.64 -4.90
C ILE A 8 3.12 16.76 -3.73
N ILE A 9 1.89 16.96 -3.25
CA ILE A 9 1.35 16.17 -2.15
C ILE A 9 1.25 14.70 -2.55
N GLY A 10 0.72 14.41 -3.74
CA GLY A 10 0.56 13.05 -4.24
C GLY A 10 1.89 12.31 -4.33
N TYR A 11 2.91 12.93 -4.91
CA TYR A 11 4.23 12.29 -5.03
C TYR A 11 4.97 12.21 -3.71
N SER A 12 4.78 13.16 -2.80
CA SER A 12 5.34 13.07 -1.45
C SER A 12 4.74 11.88 -0.69
N LEU A 13 3.44 11.68 -0.78
CA LEU A 13 2.77 10.53 -0.19
C LEU A 13 3.21 9.22 -0.86
N THR A 14 3.41 9.23 -2.17
CA THR A 14 3.94 8.06 -2.89
C THR A 14 5.31 7.67 -2.37
N GLY A 15 6.19 8.66 -2.16
CA GLY A 15 7.51 8.41 -1.60
C GLY A 15 7.46 7.81 -0.20
N LEU A 16 6.58 8.35 0.65
CA LEU A 16 6.41 7.85 2.01
C LEU A 16 5.87 6.41 2.01
N ILE A 17 4.82 6.15 1.25
CA ILE A 17 4.22 4.80 1.15
C ILE A 17 5.21 3.82 0.55
N GLY A 18 5.91 4.22 -0.51
CA GLY A 18 6.93 3.39 -1.15
C GLY A 18 8.06 3.04 -0.19
N PHE A 19 8.50 3.99 0.62
CA PHE A 19 9.51 3.74 1.65
C PHE A 19 8.99 2.73 2.68
N ILE A 20 7.78 2.90 3.17
CA ILE A 20 7.17 2.00 4.17
C ILE A 20 7.05 0.58 3.59
N LEU A 21 6.52 0.44 2.39
CA LEU A 21 6.34 -0.87 1.75
C LEU A 21 7.67 -1.53 1.41
N THR A 22 8.66 -0.75 0.97
CA THR A 22 9.99 -1.28 0.68
C THR A 22 10.66 -1.79 1.96
N ALA A 23 10.65 -0.99 3.03
CA ALA A 23 11.22 -1.41 4.30
C ALA A 23 10.53 -2.67 4.84
N SER A 24 9.21 -2.70 4.80
CA SER A 24 8.42 -3.84 5.24
C SER A 24 8.68 -5.08 4.37
N GLY A 25 8.74 -4.90 3.06
CA GLY A 25 9.00 -5.99 2.12
C GLY A 25 10.38 -6.60 2.33
N LEU A 26 11.41 -5.77 2.49
CA LEU A 26 12.77 -6.26 2.77
C LEU A 26 12.84 -6.97 4.11
N PHE A 27 12.16 -6.46 5.13
CA PHE A 27 12.09 -7.11 6.44
C PHE A 27 11.49 -8.51 6.32
N LYS A 28 10.40 -8.65 5.58
CA LYS A 28 9.75 -9.95 5.36
C LYS A 28 10.61 -10.90 4.54
N LEU A 29 11.31 -10.40 3.53
CA LEU A 29 12.23 -11.21 2.73
C LEU A 29 13.44 -11.69 3.52
N SER A 30 13.87 -10.92 4.53
CA SER A 30 14.98 -11.33 5.40
C SER A 30 14.55 -12.26 6.54
N GLY A 31 13.28 -12.66 6.58
CA GLY A 31 12.77 -13.63 7.55
C GLY A 31 11.70 -13.12 8.50
N GLY A 32 11.55 -11.80 8.64
CA GLY A 32 10.55 -11.21 9.51
C GLY A 32 10.77 -11.55 10.98
N ASN A 33 9.67 -11.85 11.68
CA ASN A 33 9.70 -12.30 13.05
C ASN A 33 8.69 -13.44 13.27
N GLU A 34 8.76 -14.10 14.43
CA GLU A 34 7.91 -15.25 14.73
C GLU A 34 6.43 -14.90 14.75
N GLU A 35 6.06 -13.71 15.23
CA GLU A 35 4.66 -13.27 15.27
C GLU A 35 4.08 -13.15 13.86
N LEU A 36 4.83 -12.56 12.94
CA LEU A 36 4.39 -12.42 11.55
C LEU A 36 4.31 -13.78 10.85
N ILE A 37 5.29 -14.64 11.08
CA ILE A 37 5.29 -16.00 10.51
C ILE A 37 4.05 -16.75 10.98
N ALA A 38 3.74 -16.69 12.27
CA ALA A 38 2.55 -17.33 12.82
C ALA A 38 1.27 -16.76 12.23
N ALA A 39 1.20 -15.44 12.03
CA ALA A 39 0.02 -14.78 11.48
C ALA A 39 -0.27 -15.18 10.04
N VAL A 40 0.76 -15.39 9.22
CA VAL A 40 0.60 -15.73 7.79
C VAL A 40 0.75 -17.22 7.49
N GLY A 41 1.11 -18.02 8.49
CA GLY A 41 1.13 -19.47 8.39
C GLY A 41 2.50 -20.10 8.14
N SER A 42 3.41 -19.43 7.44
CA SER A 42 4.76 -19.95 7.18
C SER A 42 5.71 -18.85 6.77
N GLN A 43 7.01 -19.13 6.87
CA GLN A 43 8.04 -18.20 6.41
C GLN A 43 7.98 -18.00 4.89
N THR A 44 7.65 -19.04 4.14
CA THR A 44 7.49 -18.94 2.69
C THR A 44 6.38 -17.97 2.32
N ASN A 45 5.24 -18.04 3.03
CA ASN A 45 4.14 -17.10 2.83
C ASN A 45 4.58 -15.66 3.13
N LEU A 46 5.33 -15.47 4.20
CA LEU A 46 5.82 -14.15 4.60
C LEU A 46 6.74 -13.56 3.54
N MET A 47 7.65 -14.38 3.00
CA MET A 47 8.56 -13.94 1.93
C MET A 47 7.79 -13.59 0.65
N GLY A 48 6.75 -14.38 0.32
CA GLY A 48 5.88 -14.07 -0.81
C GLY A 48 5.18 -12.73 -0.66
N LEU A 49 4.70 -12.44 0.55
CA LEU A 49 4.07 -11.14 0.84
C LEU A 49 5.08 -10.00 0.73
N GLY A 50 6.31 -10.21 1.20
CA GLY A 50 7.37 -9.21 1.06
C GLY A 50 7.69 -8.91 -0.39
N LEU A 51 7.78 -9.94 -1.22
CA LEU A 51 8.01 -9.78 -2.65
C LEU A 51 6.85 -9.01 -3.30
N LEU A 52 5.60 -9.33 -2.92
CA LEU A 52 4.43 -8.63 -3.41
C LEU A 52 4.47 -7.13 -3.04
N GLU A 53 4.88 -6.80 -1.82
CA GLU A 53 5.02 -5.39 -1.41
C GLU A 53 6.01 -4.64 -2.28
N LEU A 54 7.14 -5.26 -2.61
CA LEU A 54 8.13 -4.64 -3.50
C LEU A 54 7.58 -4.46 -4.92
N CYS A 55 6.83 -5.42 -5.42
CA CYS A 55 6.17 -5.32 -6.72
C CYS A 55 5.14 -4.18 -6.73
N ILE A 56 4.36 -4.04 -5.66
CA ILE A 56 3.38 -2.95 -5.53
C ILE A 56 4.11 -1.61 -5.56
N THR A 57 5.23 -1.48 -4.84
CA THR A 57 6.02 -0.25 -4.84
C THR A 57 6.50 0.10 -6.25
N LEU A 58 7.01 -0.90 -6.98
CA LEU A 58 7.47 -0.70 -8.36
C LEU A 58 6.35 -0.24 -9.30
N LEU A 59 5.13 -0.69 -9.07
CA LEU A 59 3.98 -0.26 -9.85
C LEU A 59 3.45 1.11 -9.41
N LEU A 60 3.58 1.41 -8.11
CA LEU A 60 3.03 2.64 -7.53
C LEU A 60 3.79 3.89 -7.97
N ILE A 61 5.11 3.81 -8.09
CA ILE A 61 5.96 4.98 -8.34
C ILE A 61 5.74 5.56 -9.74
N PRO A 62 5.81 4.78 -10.85
CA PRO A 62 5.64 5.35 -12.18
C PRO A 62 4.23 5.86 -12.42
N ARG A 63 4.13 6.98 -13.13
CA ARG A 63 2.83 7.58 -13.45
C ARG A 63 1.94 6.66 -14.28
N LYS A 64 2.53 5.89 -15.19
CA LYS A 64 1.78 5.02 -16.11
C LYS A 64 1.12 3.83 -15.39
N THR A 65 1.78 3.30 -14.37
CA THR A 65 1.31 2.12 -13.63
C THR A 65 0.80 2.46 -12.23
N GLY A 66 0.90 3.73 -11.84
CA GLY A 66 0.57 4.16 -10.48
C GLY A 66 -0.86 3.89 -10.08
N LYS A 67 -1.80 3.98 -11.01
CA LYS A 67 -3.21 3.69 -10.74
C LYS A 67 -3.41 2.24 -10.33
N ILE A 68 -2.77 1.31 -11.05
CA ILE A 68 -2.78 -0.12 -10.70
C ILE A 68 -2.08 -0.32 -9.36
N GLY A 69 -0.96 0.36 -9.14
CA GLY A 69 -0.23 0.30 -7.87
C GLY A 69 -1.10 0.74 -6.69
N VAL A 70 -1.87 1.82 -6.85
CA VAL A 70 -2.80 2.29 -5.81
C VAL A 70 -3.84 1.22 -5.49
N TYR A 71 -4.48 0.65 -6.52
CA TYR A 71 -5.47 -0.41 -6.33
C TYR A 71 -4.88 -1.62 -5.61
N LEU A 72 -3.71 -2.08 -6.05
CA LEU A 72 -3.06 -3.24 -5.43
C LEU A 72 -2.65 -2.94 -3.99
N ALA A 73 -2.16 -1.72 -3.72
CA ALA A 73 -1.81 -1.32 -2.37
C ALA A 73 -3.03 -1.30 -1.45
N MET A 74 -4.17 -0.78 -1.93
CA MET A 74 -5.42 -0.78 -1.18
C MET A 74 -5.85 -2.20 -0.83
N CYS A 75 -5.84 -3.09 -1.82
CA CYS A 75 -6.24 -4.48 -1.62
C CYS A 75 -5.30 -5.20 -0.67
N TYR A 76 -3.99 -5.00 -0.84
CA TYR A 76 -2.97 -5.63 0.00
C TYR A 76 -3.12 -5.19 1.46
N MET A 77 -3.25 -3.89 1.72
CA MET A 77 -3.37 -3.39 3.09
C MET A 77 -4.69 -3.80 3.74
N ALA A 78 -5.78 -3.86 2.98
CA ALA A 78 -7.04 -4.40 3.49
C ALA A 78 -6.86 -5.84 3.97
N GLY A 79 -6.15 -6.66 3.17
CA GLY A 79 -5.81 -8.02 3.56
C GLY A 79 -4.92 -8.07 4.79
N ALA A 80 -3.93 -7.19 4.88
CA ALA A 80 -3.05 -7.10 6.03
C ALA A 80 -3.81 -6.73 7.31
N ILE A 81 -4.77 -5.82 7.23
CA ILE A 81 -5.64 -5.46 8.35
C ILE A 81 -6.41 -6.69 8.83
N ALA A 82 -6.99 -7.44 7.90
CA ALA A 82 -7.76 -8.64 8.23
C ALA A 82 -6.88 -9.70 8.91
N VAL A 83 -5.67 -9.93 8.41
CA VAL A 83 -4.73 -10.89 8.99
C VAL A 83 -4.34 -10.48 10.41
N HIS A 84 -4.00 -9.22 10.62
CA HIS A 84 -3.63 -8.73 11.95
C HIS A 84 -4.82 -8.83 12.91
N PHE A 85 -6.02 -8.49 12.43
CA PHE A 85 -7.22 -8.56 13.25
C PHE A 85 -7.50 -9.98 13.72
N VAL A 86 -7.45 -10.95 12.80
CA VAL A 86 -7.70 -12.37 13.13
C VAL A 86 -6.62 -12.92 14.06
N ALA A 87 -5.36 -12.47 13.89
CA ALA A 87 -4.24 -12.90 14.72
C ALA A 87 -4.19 -12.17 16.06
N LEU A 88 -5.16 -11.34 16.39
CA LEU A 88 -5.24 -10.54 17.62
C LEU A 88 -4.04 -9.61 17.79
N GLN A 89 -3.49 -9.12 16.67
CA GLN A 89 -2.42 -8.15 16.66
C GLN A 89 -2.98 -6.73 16.50
N PRO A 90 -2.24 -5.69 16.94
CA PRO A 90 -2.70 -4.32 16.76
C PRO A 90 -2.86 -3.97 15.29
N ILE A 91 -3.96 -3.28 14.96
CA ILE A 91 -4.27 -2.89 13.58
C ILE A 91 -4.03 -1.40 13.30
N ALA A 92 -3.66 -0.62 14.32
CA ALA A 92 -3.54 0.84 14.17
C ALA A 92 -2.56 1.24 13.06
N THR A 93 -1.41 0.60 12.99
CA THR A 93 -0.40 0.89 11.96
C THR A 93 -0.90 0.55 10.56
N THR A 94 -1.48 -0.64 10.40
CA THR A 94 -1.99 -1.08 9.09
C THR A 94 -3.15 -0.23 8.60
N VAL A 95 -4.06 0.16 9.49
CA VAL A 95 -5.17 1.05 9.17
C VAL A 95 -4.63 2.43 8.76
N SER A 96 -3.63 2.95 9.48
CA SER A 96 -3.02 4.23 9.14
C SER A 96 -2.40 4.22 7.75
N ILE A 97 -1.69 3.15 7.40
CA ILE A 97 -1.09 3.01 6.06
C ILE A 97 -2.19 2.93 5.00
N GLU A 98 -3.27 2.19 5.26
CA GLU A 98 -4.41 2.11 4.34
C GLU A 98 -5.00 3.50 4.06
N ILE A 99 -5.19 4.30 5.11
CA ILE A 99 -5.69 5.68 4.98
C ILE A 99 -4.73 6.52 4.12
N LEU A 100 -3.41 6.40 4.35
CA LEU A 100 -2.42 7.11 3.55
C LEU A 100 -2.49 6.72 2.07
N ILE A 101 -2.70 5.45 1.77
CA ILE A 101 -2.83 4.97 0.40
C ILE A 101 -4.06 5.58 -0.27
N TRP A 102 -5.20 5.61 0.43
CA TRP A 102 -6.42 6.23 -0.08
C TRP A 102 -6.21 7.72 -0.36
N VAL A 103 -5.58 8.43 0.58
CA VAL A 103 -5.29 9.86 0.41
C VAL A 103 -4.35 10.08 -0.77
N CYS A 104 -3.30 9.27 -0.89
CA CYS A 104 -2.36 9.32 -2.02
C CYS A 104 -3.10 9.13 -3.35
N GLY A 105 -3.97 8.13 -3.41
CA GLY A 105 -4.78 7.86 -4.60
C GLY A 105 -5.67 9.04 -4.97
N TYR A 106 -6.30 9.67 -3.98
CA TYR A 106 -7.13 10.85 -4.21
C TYR A 106 -6.33 12.01 -4.83
N PHE A 107 -5.12 12.26 -4.32
CA PHE A 107 -4.30 13.35 -4.84
C PHE A 107 -3.71 13.06 -6.21
N ARG A 108 -3.33 11.80 -6.47
CA ARG A 108 -2.74 11.42 -7.77
C ARG A 108 -3.79 11.14 -8.85
N TYR A 109 -4.88 10.49 -8.47
CA TYR A 109 -5.90 10.00 -9.42
C TYR A 109 -7.29 10.31 -8.88
N PRO A 110 -7.67 11.60 -8.84
CA PRO A 110 -8.96 11.99 -8.26
C PRO A 110 -10.16 11.35 -8.98
N GLU A 111 -9.98 10.93 -10.24
CA GLU A 111 -11.02 10.25 -10.98
C GLU A 111 -11.43 8.91 -10.39
N LEU A 112 -10.57 8.29 -9.55
CA LEU A 112 -10.92 7.04 -8.87
C LEU A 112 -12.00 7.22 -7.81
N PHE A 113 -12.16 8.44 -7.31
CA PHE A 113 -13.07 8.76 -6.21
C PHE A 113 -14.22 9.66 -6.66
N SER A 114 -14.33 9.93 -7.94
CA SER A 114 -15.34 10.82 -8.50
C SER A 114 -16.53 10.00 -9.00
N SER A 115 -17.75 10.46 -8.65
CA SER A 115 -18.97 9.90 -9.18
C SER A 115 -19.39 10.55 -10.50
N LYS A 116 -18.62 11.51 -10.99
CA LYS A 116 -18.89 12.13 -12.29
C LYS A 116 -18.75 11.10 -13.39
N LYS A 117 -19.79 10.99 -14.23
CA LYS A 117 -19.69 10.21 -15.44
C LYS A 117 -18.53 10.75 -16.26
N ILE A 118 -17.65 9.84 -16.69
CA ILE A 118 -16.65 10.19 -17.66
C ILE A 118 -17.41 10.65 -18.90
N ALA A 119 -17.15 11.89 -19.33
CA ALA A 119 -17.77 12.38 -20.57
C ALA A 119 -17.27 11.52 -21.72
N ASP A 120 -18.21 10.80 -22.32
CA ASP A 120 -17.92 9.97 -23.49
C ASP A 120 -17.61 10.86 -24.71
#